data_dd86ed29fbd6a31d1824de27a6a4b1d1
#
_entry.id   dd86ed29fbd6a31d1824de27a6a4b1d1
#
_cell.length_a   1.000
_cell.length_b   1.000
_cell.length_c   1.000
_cell.angle_alpha   90.00
_cell.angle_beta   90.00
_cell.angle_gamma   90.00
#
_symmetry.space_group_name_H-M   'P 1'
#
loop_
_entity.id
_entity.type
_entity.pdbx_description
1 polymer ?
#
loop_
_entity_poly.entity_id
_entity_poly.type
_entity_poly.pdbx_seq_one_letter_code
_entity_poly.pdbx_strand_id
1 'polypeptide(L)'
;MQSRFKLPAAAALLLSAALVSSAATGDVRLIEAVKSGNTAAVQTLSKQRALVNATEADGSTALHWAARLDRVSLVEALIRAGAQVNAKNRYSITPLGLAAVNGSAPVVEALLKARADANTVGANGETILMLAARTGKPDVVRLLLDRGAQIDARESWHGETAVMWAAAEDHAPVVSLLASRGADLNVRSTVPEFPKVKVDAATMVFTALPRGGLTALMLAARQGAAGGVRALAEAGADLDAVDPDGTTALNIAIINAHYDVAALLVDKGARLDAGDAAGMTPLYAAVDMQHQEPMVNRPLPKASGQLVPLDVIKLLLERGANPNAALKTPLLMRQHNGGDPQLGEGATPLMRASKVSDTTLIGLLLDKGADPNLRLRNQTTALMIAASRAARNAGPEQHTIDAISLMLAKGADINAVNDNGEGALHIAVGRGDTLVRFLVEKGAKLDLKDKAGRTPLDVAMGVPGGGGRGRGGRGGGPAAPGPVRESTAALLKELMAAHAR
;
A
#
# COMPACT_ATOMS: atom_id res chain seq x y z
N MET A 1 -14.52 59.42 -24.54
CA MET A 1 -13.37 59.95 -25.33
C MET A 1 -12.74 58.76 -26.05
N GLN A 2 -13.05 58.68 -27.36
CA GLN A 2 -12.54 57.69 -28.30
C GLN A 2 -11.13 58.05 -28.69
N SER A 3 -10.20 57.10 -28.76
CA SER A 3 -9.11 57.22 -29.70
C SER A 3 -8.86 55.86 -30.34
N ARG A 4 -9.21 55.86 -31.61
CA ARG A 4 -8.94 54.84 -32.63
C ARG A 4 -7.43 54.84 -32.91
N PHE A 5 -6.78 53.69 -32.89
CA PHE A 5 -5.55 53.47 -33.61
C PHE A 5 -5.80 52.53 -34.79
N LYS A 6 -5.54 53.06 -35.97
CA LYS A 6 -5.63 52.41 -37.26
C LYS A 6 -4.43 51.48 -37.46
N LEU A 7 -4.68 50.27 -37.94
CA LEU A 7 -3.71 49.39 -38.56
C LEU A 7 -3.31 49.97 -39.96
N PRO A 8 -2.09 49.81 -40.35
CA PRO A 8 -1.77 49.72 -41.79
C PRO A 8 -1.61 48.25 -42.17
N ALA A 9 -2.37 47.89 -43.18
CA ALA A 9 -2.21 46.67 -43.95
C ALA A 9 -0.92 46.78 -44.80
N ALA A 10 -0.05 45.83 -44.66
CA ALA A 10 0.89 45.44 -45.69
C ALA A 10 1.08 43.94 -45.64
N ALA A 11 0.45 43.27 -46.52
CA ALA A 11 0.60 41.87 -46.79
C ALA A 11 2.04 41.57 -47.25
N ALA A 12 2.68 40.64 -46.58
CA ALA A 12 3.75 39.85 -47.16
C ALA A 12 3.50 38.40 -46.76
N LEU A 13 2.80 37.69 -47.62
CA LEU A 13 2.79 36.23 -47.64
C LEU A 13 4.23 35.77 -47.88
N LEU A 14 4.94 35.44 -46.80
CA LEU A 14 6.05 34.52 -46.84
C LEU A 14 5.50 33.14 -46.43
N LEU A 15 5.09 32.37 -47.45
CA LEU A 15 5.02 30.92 -47.40
C LEU A 15 6.45 30.44 -47.11
N SER A 16 6.80 30.36 -45.83
CA SER A 16 7.85 29.45 -45.38
C SER A 16 7.25 28.06 -45.46
N ALA A 17 7.40 27.41 -46.60
CA ALA A 17 7.30 25.97 -46.70
C ALA A 17 8.28 25.42 -45.68
N ALA A 18 7.75 25.10 -44.48
CA ALA A 18 8.41 24.17 -43.57
C ALA A 18 8.53 22.87 -44.36
N LEU A 19 9.69 22.65 -44.90
CA LEU A 19 10.16 21.34 -45.30
C LEU A 19 10.07 20.49 -44.00
N VAL A 20 8.88 19.95 -43.72
CA VAL A 20 8.77 18.71 -42.98
C VAL A 20 9.61 17.76 -43.82
N SER A 21 10.83 17.49 -43.35
CA SER A 21 11.63 16.39 -43.83
C SER A 21 10.75 15.15 -43.62
N SER A 22 9.96 14.82 -44.58
CA SER A 22 9.40 13.51 -44.81
C SER A 22 10.63 12.61 -44.89
N ALA A 23 10.98 11.96 -43.79
CA ALA A 23 11.86 10.82 -43.84
C ALA A 23 11.26 9.95 -44.92
N ALA A 24 11.99 9.77 -46.05
CA ALA A 24 11.53 9.02 -47.17
C ALA A 24 11.12 7.64 -46.65
N THR A 25 9.82 7.39 -46.57
CA THR A 25 9.30 6.06 -46.29
C THR A 25 9.83 5.17 -47.39
N GLY A 26 10.70 4.20 -46.99
CA GLY A 26 11.23 3.24 -47.94
C GLY A 26 10.08 2.46 -48.61
N ASP A 27 10.39 1.71 -49.61
CA ASP A 27 9.40 0.85 -50.27
C ASP A 27 8.89 -0.22 -49.26
N VAL A 28 7.67 -0.01 -48.74
CA VAL A 28 7.07 -0.82 -47.67
C VAL A 28 6.31 -2.05 -48.16
N ARG A 29 6.37 -2.37 -49.48
CA ARG A 29 5.64 -3.53 -50.05
C ARG A 29 5.95 -4.84 -49.34
N LEU A 30 7.18 -5.07 -48.89
CA LEU A 30 7.53 -6.27 -48.13
C LEU A 30 6.89 -6.27 -46.74
N ILE A 31 6.82 -5.11 -46.10
CA ILE A 31 6.15 -4.94 -44.80
C ILE A 31 4.66 -5.26 -44.95
N GLU A 32 4.00 -4.71 -45.96
CA GLU A 32 2.58 -4.99 -46.19
C GLU A 32 2.31 -6.47 -46.56
N ALA A 33 3.23 -7.12 -47.28
CA ALA A 33 3.15 -8.55 -47.54
C ALA A 33 3.28 -9.39 -46.26
N VAL A 34 4.14 -8.97 -45.30
CA VAL A 34 4.25 -9.61 -43.97
C VAL A 34 2.99 -9.37 -43.15
N LYS A 35 2.47 -8.14 -43.09
CA LYS A 35 1.26 -7.82 -42.34
C LYS A 35 0.05 -8.61 -42.84
N SER A 36 -0.10 -8.74 -44.15
CA SER A 36 -1.18 -9.50 -44.75
C SER A 36 -0.99 -11.02 -44.73
N GLY A 37 0.19 -11.50 -44.30
CA GLY A 37 0.53 -12.92 -44.28
C GLY A 37 0.69 -13.53 -45.67
N ASN A 38 0.93 -12.72 -46.72
CA ASN A 38 1.14 -13.17 -48.10
C ASN A 38 2.54 -13.77 -48.27
N THR A 39 2.69 -15.04 -47.94
CA THR A 39 3.96 -15.76 -47.98
C THR A 39 4.62 -15.77 -49.34
N ALA A 40 3.82 -15.87 -50.46
CA ALA A 40 4.33 -15.86 -51.81
C ALA A 40 4.93 -14.48 -52.19
N ALA A 41 4.26 -13.41 -51.80
CA ALA A 41 4.79 -12.04 -51.98
C ALA A 41 6.04 -11.83 -51.15
N VAL A 42 6.07 -12.30 -49.87
CA VAL A 42 7.26 -12.22 -49.04
C VAL A 42 8.45 -12.96 -49.64
N GLN A 43 8.26 -14.17 -50.15
CA GLN A 43 9.32 -14.93 -50.82
C GLN A 43 9.87 -14.23 -52.07
N THR A 44 9.02 -13.55 -52.82
CA THR A 44 9.40 -12.82 -54.03
C THR A 44 10.13 -11.52 -53.68
N LEU A 45 9.55 -10.72 -52.78
CA LEU A 45 10.05 -9.38 -52.46
C LEU A 45 11.34 -9.47 -51.59
N SER A 46 11.50 -10.50 -50.76
CA SER A 46 12.71 -10.68 -49.95
C SER A 46 13.98 -10.97 -50.73
N LYS A 47 13.87 -11.33 -52.01
CA LYS A 47 15.02 -11.43 -52.93
C LYS A 47 15.64 -10.06 -53.24
N GLN A 48 14.88 -8.98 -53.05
CA GLN A 48 15.32 -7.61 -53.28
C GLN A 48 15.92 -7.08 -51.97
N ARG A 49 17.22 -7.08 -51.83
CA ARG A 49 17.97 -6.73 -50.63
C ARG A 49 17.58 -5.35 -50.04
N ALA A 50 17.26 -4.41 -50.91
CA ALA A 50 16.81 -3.06 -50.52
C ALA A 50 15.48 -3.07 -49.74
N LEU A 51 14.56 -4.01 -50.00
CA LEU A 51 13.27 -4.11 -49.34
C LEU A 51 13.33 -4.77 -47.98
N VAL A 52 14.30 -5.67 -47.75
CA VAL A 52 14.40 -6.48 -46.56
C VAL A 52 14.56 -5.61 -45.30
N ASN A 53 15.30 -4.51 -45.44
CA ASN A 53 15.57 -3.58 -44.32
C ASN A 53 14.88 -2.23 -44.49
N ALA A 54 13.93 -2.12 -45.43
CA ALA A 54 13.08 -0.94 -45.54
C ALA A 54 12.26 -0.75 -44.25
N THR A 55 11.99 0.51 -43.91
CA THR A 55 11.31 0.87 -42.69
C THR A 55 10.04 1.66 -42.96
N GLU A 56 9.07 1.51 -42.07
CA GLU A 56 7.95 2.44 -41.93
C GLU A 56 8.39 3.78 -41.28
N ALA A 57 7.47 4.71 -41.21
CA ALA A 57 7.73 6.04 -40.65
C ALA A 57 8.20 5.99 -39.17
N ASP A 58 7.86 4.93 -38.42
CA ASP A 58 8.31 4.70 -37.05
C ASP A 58 9.64 3.93 -36.98
N GLY A 59 10.25 3.56 -38.10
CA GLY A 59 11.46 2.75 -38.17
C GLY A 59 11.22 1.24 -38.07
N SER A 60 9.98 0.77 -38.00
CA SER A 60 9.67 -0.65 -37.98
C SER A 60 9.96 -1.33 -39.31
N THR A 61 10.63 -2.49 -39.29
CA THR A 61 10.97 -3.31 -40.46
C THR A 61 10.00 -4.46 -40.64
N ALA A 62 10.08 -5.17 -41.76
CA ALA A 62 9.35 -6.41 -42.00
C ALA A 62 9.60 -7.45 -40.87
N LEU A 63 10.82 -7.52 -40.36
CA LEU A 63 11.18 -8.45 -39.26
C LEU A 63 10.50 -8.09 -37.91
N HIS A 64 10.30 -6.79 -37.63
CA HIS A 64 9.49 -6.36 -36.49
C HIS A 64 8.05 -6.89 -36.58
N TRP A 65 7.43 -6.74 -37.75
CA TRP A 65 6.05 -7.21 -37.96
C TRP A 65 5.93 -8.73 -37.95
N ALA A 66 6.89 -9.44 -38.56
CA ALA A 66 6.91 -10.90 -38.52
C ALA A 66 7.03 -11.42 -37.10
N ALA A 67 7.88 -10.81 -36.26
CA ALA A 67 8.02 -11.13 -34.85
C ALA A 67 6.77 -10.78 -34.04
N ARG A 68 6.19 -9.57 -34.27
CA ARG A 68 4.97 -9.14 -33.60
C ARG A 68 3.76 -10.05 -33.89
N LEU A 69 3.67 -10.55 -35.13
CA LEU A 69 2.57 -11.39 -35.60
C LEU A 69 2.81 -12.88 -35.33
N ASP A 70 3.89 -13.22 -34.62
CA ASP A 70 4.30 -14.60 -34.29
C ASP A 70 4.40 -15.51 -35.52
N ARG A 71 5.00 -14.99 -36.60
CA ARG A 71 5.13 -15.72 -37.87
C ARG A 71 6.53 -16.33 -38.02
N VAL A 72 6.78 -17.45 -37.34
CA VAL A 72 8.11 -18.11 -37.30
C VAL A 72 8.70 -18.29 -38.67
N SER A 73 7.94 -18.85 -39.62
CA SER A 73 8.42 -19.10 -41.01
C SER A 73 8.82 -17.83 -41.74
N LEU A 74 8.11 -16.71 -41.51
CA LEU A 74 8.43 -15.40 -42.11
C LEU A 74 9.65 -14.79 -41.41
N VAL A 75 9.79 -14.92 -40.10
CA VAL A 75 10.98 -14.51 -39.35
C VAL A 75 12.22 -15.20 -39.92
N GLU A 76 12.18 -16.51 -40.04
CA GLU A 76 13.29 -17.30 -40.60
C GLU A 76 13.60 -16.92 -42.06
N ALA A 77 12.58 -16.70 -42.90
CA ALA A 77 12.76 -16.29 -44.29
C ALA A 77 13.43 -14.91 -44.38
N LEU A 78 13.00 -13.95 -43.55
CA LEU A 78 13.58 -12.61 -43.51
C LEU A 78 15.01 -12.61 -42.99
N ILE A 79 15.31 -13.42 -41.98
CA ILE A 79 16.68 -13.62 -41.47
C ILE A 79 17.59 -14.19 -42.57
N ARG A 80 17.15 -15.22 -43.29
CA ARG A 80 17.91 -15.79 -44.42
C ARG A 80 18.12 -14.78 -45.57
N ALA A 81 17.17 -13.86 -45.75
CA ALA A 81 17.27 -12.77 -46.74
C ALA A 81 18.19 -11.62 -46.27
N GLY A 82 18.75 -11.65 -45.08
CA GLY A 82 19.66 -10.64 -44.55
C GLY A 82 18.97 -9.49 -43.80
N ALA A 83 17.83 -9.76 -43.14
CA ALA A 83 17.20 -8.78 -42.28
C ALA A 83 18.10 -8.41 -41.12
N GLN A 84 18.14 -7.13 -40.75
CA GLN A 84 18.86 -6.63 -39.58
C GLN A 84 18.15 -7.07 -38.31
N VAL A 85 18.70 -8.12 -37.65
CA VAL A 85 18.07 -8.78 -36.52
C VAL A 85 17.97 -7.84 -35.30
N ASN A 86 18.93 -6.93 -35.14
CA ASN A 86 19.00 -5.98 -34.03
C ASN A 86 18.48 -4.56 -34.43
N ALA A 87 17.70 -4.46 -35.51
CA ALA A 87 17.10 -3.19 -35.89
C ALA A 87 16.25 -2.65 -34.72
N LYS A 88 16.37 -1.35 -34.45
CA LYS A 88 15.54 -0.64 -33.47
C LYS A 88 14.62 0.34 -34.19
N ASN A 89 13.36 0.34 -33.83
CA ASN A 89 12.46 1.39 -34.28
C ASN A 89 12.66 2.66 -33.41
N ARG A 90 11.94 3.75 -33.70
CA ARG A 90 12.05 5.02 -32.96
C ARG A 90 11.68 4.93 -31.46
N TYR A 91 11.05 3.84 -31.05
CA TYR A 91 10.72 3.53 -29.66
C TYR A 91 11.74 2.61 -29.00
N SER A 92 12.90 2.40 -29.63
CA SER A 92 13.94 1.47 -29.18
C SER A 92 13.49 0.01 -29.13
N ILE A 93 12.37 -0.34 -29.77
CA ILE A 93 11.84 -1.70 -29.80
C ILE A 93 12.59 -2.50 -30.88
N THR A 94 12.97 -3.74 -30.56
CA THR A 94 13.60 -4.70 -31.47
C THR A 94 12.63 -5.84 -31.82
N PRO A 95 12.88 -6.60 -32.92
CA PRO A 95 12.14 -7.82 -33.19
C PRO A 95 12.15 -8.81 -32.04
N LEU A 96 13.31 -8.97 -31.34
CA LEU A 96 13.42 -9.84 -30.17
C LEU A 96 12.56 -9.36 -29.00
N GLY A 97 12.50 -8.05 -28.76
CA GLY A 97 11.61 -7.48 -27.74
C GLY A 97 10.14 -7.77 -28.00
N LEU A 98 9.69 -7.64 -29.27
CA LEU A 98 8.32 -7.97 -29.66
C LEU A 98 8.00 -9.46 -29.48
N ALA A 99 8.93 -10.34 -29.86
CA ALA A 99 8.77 -11.78 -29.65
C ALA A 99 8.72 -12.17 -28.19
N ALA A 100 9.51 -11.50 -27.34
CA ALA A 100 9.51 -11.72 -25.89
C ALA A 100 8.19 -11.29 -25.24
N VAL A 101 7.64 -10.13 -25.64
CA VAL A 101 6.32 -9.66 -25.18
C VAL A 101 5.20 -10.62 -25.60
N ASN A 102 5.27 -11.18 -26.82
CA ASN A 102 4.30 -12.20 -27.24
C ASN A 102 4.48 -13.55 -26.53
N GLY A 103 5.63 -13.77 -25.90
CA GLY A 103 5.95 -15.06 -25.30
C GLY A 103 6.22 -16.17 -26.32
N SER A 104 6.62 -15.82 -27.53
CA SER A 104 6.87 -16.78 -28.62
C SER A 104 8.26 -17.38 -28.54
N ALA A 105 8.40 -18.51 -27.85
CA ALA A 105 9.68 -19.21 -27.76
C ALA A 105 10.29 -19.56 -29.13
N PRO A 106 9.54 -20.05 -30.15
CA PRO A 106 10.11 -20.35 -31.46
C PRO A 106 10.68 -19.13 -32.18
N VAL A 107 10.00 -17.97 -32.14
CA VAL A 107 10.50 -16.73 -32.74
C VAL A 107 11.72 -16.21 -31.99
N VAL A 108 11.66 -16.22 -30.64
CA VAL A 108 12.81 -15.86 -29.79
C VAL A 108 14.01 -16.72 -30.10
N GLU A 109 13.82 -18.04 -30.21
CA GLU A 109 14.92 -18.96 -30.53
C GLU A 109 15.52 -18.66 -31.93
N ALA A 110 14.69 -18.43 -32.94
CA ALA A 110 15.14 -18.11 -34.30
C ALA A 110 15.97 -16.82 -34.32
N LEU A 111 15.49 -15.76 -33.62
CA LEU A 111 16.19 -14.49 -33.54
C LEU A 111 17.53 -14.62 -32.76
N LEU A 112 17.55 -15.35 -31.64
CA LEU A 112 18.75 -15.58 -30.85
C LEU A 112 19.78 -16.42 -31.60
N LYS A 113 19.37 -17.43 -32.39
CA LYS A 113 20.23 -18.17 -33.32
C LYS A 113 20.84 -17.25 -34.37
N ALA A 114 20.11 -16.24 -34.82
CA ALA A 114 20.58 -15.22 -35.75
C ALA A 114 21.37 -14.08 -35.08
N ARG A 115 21.81 -14.26 -33.82
CA ARG A 115 22.60 -13.32 -33.02
C ARG A 115 21.84 -12.04 -32.64
N ALA A 116 20.55 -12.14 -32.38
CA ALA A 116 19.85 -11.06 -31.70
C ALA A 116 20.48 -10.85 -30.31
N ASP A 117 20.67 -9.59 -29.94
CA ASP A 117 21.26 -9.20 -28.67
C ASP A 117 20.23 -9.32 -27.54
N ALA A 118 20.42 -10.30 -26.66
CA ALA A 118 19.54 -10.56 -25.51
C ALA A 118 19.55 -9.43 -24.46
N ASN A 119 20.58 -8.56 -24.48
CA ASN A 119 20.79 -7.46 -23.54
C ASN A 119 20.35 -6.09 -24.10
N THR A 120 19.67 -6.07 -25.22
CA THR A 120 19.07 -4.84 -25.72
C THR A 120 18.07 -4.27 -24.71
N VAL A 121 18.15 -2.96 -24.47
CA VAL A 121 17.23 -2.23 -23.57
C VAL A 121 16.28 -1.35 -24.38
N GLY A 122 15.07 -1.19 -23.85
CA GLY A 122 14.06 -0.28 -24.35
C GLY A 122 14.29 1.16 -23.89
N ALA A 123 13.32 2.03 -24.13
CA ALA A 123 13.43 3.47 -23.92
C ALA A 123 13.59 3.85 -22.44
N ASN A 124 13.01 3.06 -21.53
CA ASN A 124 13.10 3.28 -20.07
C ASN A 124 14.15 2.38 -19.42
N GLY A 125 15.05 1.78 -20.19
CA GLY A 125 16.06 0.85 -19.69
C GLY A 125 15.53 -0.56 -19.39
N GLU A 126 14.27 -0.85 -19.69
CA GLU A 126 13.71 -2.19 -19.56
C GLU A 126 14.43 -3.18 -20.47
N THR A 127 14.87 -4.31 -19.92
CA THR A 127 15.53 -5.36 -20.68
C THR A 127 14.52 -6.31 -21.31
N ILE A 128 14.96 -7.03 -22.35
CA ILE A 128 14.13 -8.08 -22.98
C ILE A 128 13.77 -9.17 -21.97
N LEU A 129 14.67 -9.47 -21.01
CA LEU A 129 14.40 -10.43 -19.95
C LEU A 129 13.25 -9.97 -19.02
N MET A 130 13.18 -8.67 -18.69
CA MET A 130 12.06 -8.11 -17.91
C MET A 130 10.75 -8.23 -18.68
N LEU A 131 10.75 -7.89 -19.98
CA LEU A 131 9.56 -8.04 -20.84
C LEU A 131 9.08 -9.51 -20.88
N ALA A 132 10.01 -10.46 -21.03
CA ALA A 132 9.70 -11.90 -21.01
C ALA A 132 9.18 -12.34 -19.62
N ALA A 133 9.79 -11.88 -18.54
CA ALA A 133 9.39 -12.21 -17.18
C ALA A 133 7.96 -11.77 -16.88
N ARG A 134 7.56 -10.59 -17.36
CA ARG A 134 6.19 -10.06 -17.24
C ARG A 134 5.14 -10.86 -18.01
N THR A 135 5.54 -11.60 -19.06
CA THR A 135 4.58 -12.43 -19.81
C THR A 135 4.31 -13.80 -19.18
N GLY A 136 5.09 -14.20 -18.20
CA GLY A 136 4.95 -15.48 -17.50
C GLY A 136 5.30 -16.70 -18.35
N LYS A 137 6.19 -16.56 -19.33
CA LYS A 137 6.61 -17.64 -20.25
C LYS A 137 8.02 -18.14 -19.91
N PRO A 138 8.19 -19.20 -19.09
CA PRO A 138 9.48 -19.64 -18.62
C PRO A 138 10.42 -20.09 -19.76
N ASP A 139 9.89 -20.61 -20.86
CA ASP A 139 10.72 -21.04 -21.98
C ASP A 139 11.42 -19.86 -22.67
N VAL A 140 10.75 -18.73 -22.82
CA VAL A 140 11.37 -17.50 -23.34
C VAL A 140 12.43 -16.97 -22.39
N VAL A 141 12.13 -16.94 -21.09
CA VAL A 141 13.09 -16.53 -20.06
C VAL A 141 14.34 -17.42 -20.09
N ARG A 142 14.17 -18.75 -20.19
CA ARG A 142 15.26 -19.71 -20.29
C ARG A 142 16.14 -19.44 -21.52
N LEU A 143 15.53 -19.27 -22.69
CA LEU A 143 16.25 -18.97 -23.93
C LEU A 143 17.11 -17.71 -23.84
N LEU A 144 16.59 -16.66 -23.22
CA LEU A 144 17.31 -15.41 -23.01
C LEU A 144 18.49 -15.58 -22.04
N LEU A 145 18.27 -16.28 -20.92
CA LEU A 145 19.34 -16.57 -19.95
C LEU A 145 20.42 -17.45 -20.54
N ASP A 146 20.07 -18.47 -21.34
CA ASP A 146 21.03 -19.36 -22.04
C ASP A 146 21.86 -18.59 -23.09
N ARG A 147 21.44 -17.40 -23.48
CA ARG A 147 22.17 -16.50 -24.37
C ARG A 147 22.79 -15.29 -23.66
N GLY A 148 22.93 -15.35 -22.34
CA GLY A 148 23.68 -14.39 -21.54
C GLY A 148 22.90 -13.10 -21.24
N ALA A 149 21.56 -13.16 -21.16
CA ALA A 149 20.78 -12.05 -20.65
C ALA A 149 21.19 -11.75 -19.20
N GLN A 150 21.43 -10.47 -18.87
CA GLN A 150 21.82 -10.03 -17.54
C GLN A 150 20.62 -10.17 -16.59
N ILE A 151 20.75 -11.12 -15.63
CA ILE A 151 19.64 -11.56 -14.80
C ILE A 151 19.16 -10.47 -13.82
N ASP A 152 20.09 -9.69 -13.25
CA ASP A 152 19.83 -8.65 -12.26
C ASP A 152 19.94 -7.23 -12.84
N ALA A 153 19.88 -7.10 -14.18
CA ALA A 153 19.79 -5.79 -14.81
C ALA A 153 18.58 -5.01 -14.24
N ARG A 154 18.73 -3.70 -14.13
CA ARG A 154 17.73 -2.80 -13.53
C ARG A 154 17.25 -1.81 -14.59
N GLU A 155 15.94 -1.63 -14.70
CA GLU A 155 15.39 -0.57 -15.53
C GLU A 155 15.62 0.82 -14.86
N SER A 156 15.52 1.90 -15.68
CA SER A 156 15.98 3.22 -15.26
C SER A 156 14.99 3.99 -14.37
N TRP A 157 13.73 3.61 -14.37
CA TRP A 157 12.68 4.39 -13.72
C TRP A 157 12.51 4.02 -12.25
N HIS A 158 12.25 2.75 -11.98
CA HIS A 158 12.07 2.26 -10.60
C HIS A 158 13.25 1.40 -10.13
N GLY A 159 14.21 1.10 -10.99
CA GLY A 159 15.33 0.21 -10.68
C GLY A 159 14.86 -1.22 -10.41
N GLU A 160 13.76 -1.64 -11.03
CA GLU A 160 13.22 -2.98 -10.87
C GLU A 160 13.97 -3.99 -11.75
N THR A 161 13.95 -5.26 -11.34
CA THR A 161 14.59 -6.39 -12.03
C THR A 161 13.54 -7.33 -12.64
N ALA A 162 14.00 -8.29 -13.44
CA ALA A 162 13.12 -9.28 -14.07
C ALA A 162 12.36 -10.14 -13.03
N VAL A 163 12.99 -10.49 -11.89
CA VAL A 163 12.31 -11.25 -10.83
C VAL A 163 11.23 -10.42 -10.13
N MET A 164 11.43 -9.13 -10.00
CA MET A 164 10.42 -8.22 -9.44
C MET A 164 9.18 -8.16 -10.33
N TRP A 165 9.36 -8.06 -11.65
CA TRP A 165 8.26 -8.03 -12.61
C TRP A 165 7.50 -9.36 -12.63
N ALA A 166 8.22 -10.50 -12.65
CA ALA A 166 7.59 -11.82 -12.59
C ALA A 166 6.79 -12.03 -11.30
N ALA A 167 7.33 -11.58 -10.17
CA ALA A 167 6.71 -11.75 -8.87
C ALA A 167 5.46 -10.87 -8.71
N ALA A 168 5.48 -9.63 -9.19
CA ALA A 168 4.35 -8.72 -9.15
C ALA A 168 3.16 -9.20 -10.01
N GLU A 169 3.44 -9.89 -11.12
CA GLU A 169 2.44 -10.45 -12.04
C GLU A 169 2.04 -11.90 -11.71
N ASP A 170 2.44 -12.41 -10.54
CA ASP A 170 2.13 -13.76 -10.04
C ASP A 170 2.65 -14.91 -10.90
N HIS A 171 3.77 -14.72 -11.60
CA HIS A 171 4.35 -15.72 -12.47
C HIS A 171 5.33 -16.65 -11.73
N ALA A 172 4.82 -17.46 -10.80
CA ALA A 172 5.61 -18.36 -9.97
C ALA A 172 6.62 -19.23 -10.73
N PRO A 173 6.30 -19.86 -11.89
CA PRO A 173 7.29 -20.64 -12.64
C PRO A 173 8.48 -19.82 -13.14
N VAL A 174 8.26 -18.55 -13.51
CA VAL A 174 9.32 -17.63 -13.93
C VAL A 174 10.17 -17.20 -12.75
N VAL A 175 9.52 -16.88 -11.60
CA VAL A 175 10.23 -16.56 -10.35
C VAL A 175 11.17 -17.71 -9.95
N SER A 176 10.65 -18.95 -9.92
CA SER A 176 11.44 -20.13 -9.60
C SER A 176 12.60 -20.36 -10.58
N LEU A 177 12.37 -20.13 -11.88
CA LEU A 177 13.40 -20.22 -12.88
C LEU A 177 14.52 -19.18 -12.67
N LEU A 178 14.15 -17.91 -12.49
CA LEU A 178 15.11 -16.83 -12.23
C LEU A 178 15.92 -17.10 -10.96
N ALA A 179 15.26 -17.50 -9.87
CA ALA A 179 15.91 -17.87 -8.62
C ALA A 179 16.92 -19.04 -8.82
N SER A 180 16.51 -20.10 -9.52
CA SER A 180 17.39 -21.25 -9.82
C SER A 180 18.60 -20.89 -10.70
N ARG A 181 18.51 -19.79 -11.43
CA ARG A 181 19.59 -19.24 -12.27
C ARG A 181 20.41 -18.17 -11.56
N GLY A 182 20.20 -17.97 -10.25
CA GLY A 182 21.01 -17.11 -9.39
C GLY A 182 20.58 -15.64 -9.38
N ALA A 183 19.32 -15.33 -9.69
CA ALA A 183 18.80 -13.97 -9.50
C ALA A 183 18.87 -13.56 -8.03
N ASP A 184 19.32 -12.34 -7.74
CA ASP A 184 19.26 -11.78 -6.40
C ASP A 184 17.81 -11.38 -6.06
N LEU A 185 17.20 -12.16 -5.16
CA LEU A 185 15.81 -11.99 -4.74
C LEU A 185 15.60 -10.79 -3.81
N ASN A 186 16.69 -10.25 -3.25
CA ASN A 186 16.67 -9.21 -2.23
C ASN A 186 17.10 -7.82 -2.77
N VAL A 187 17.31 -7.70 -4.07
CA VAL A 187 17.51 -6.41 -4.73
C VAL A 187 16.36 -5.47 -4.35
N ARG A 188 16.69 -4.21 -4.10
CA ARG A 188 15.69 -3.18 -3.77
C ARG A 188 15.45 -2.26 -4.96
N SER A 189 14.20 -1.94 -5.24
CA SER A 189 13.86 -0.91 -6.21
C SER A 189 14.42 0.46 -5.79
N THR A 190 14.52 1.38 -6.72
CA THR A 190 15.04 2.74 -6.45
C THR A 190 14.10 3.48 -5.50
N VAL A 191 14.68 4.20 -4.54
CA VAL A 191 13.95 5.14 -3.70
C VAL A 191 14.04 6.50 -4.37
N PRO A 192 12.95 7.03 -4.95
CA PRO A 192 12.98 8.35 -5.57
C PRO A 192 13.14 9.43 -4.49
N GLU A 193 13.99 10.42 -4.77
CA GLU A 193 14.11 11.60 -3.93
C GLU A 193 12.91 12.53 -4.19
N PHE A 194 11.94 12.48 -3.29
CA PHE A 194 10.90 13.49 -3.26
C PHE A 194 11.23 14.58 -2.25
N PRO A 195 10.94 15.85 -2.56
CA PRO A 195 11.08 16.91 -1.57
C PRO A 195 10.25 16.57 -0.33
N LYS A 196 10.85 16.65 0.86
CA LYS A 196 10.17 16.47 2.14
C LYS A 196 9.14 17.58 2.31
N VAL A 197 7.92 17.35 1.90
CA VAL A 197 6.81 18.26 2.16
C VAL A 197 6.37 18.03 3.60
N LYS A 198 6.56 19.00 4.48
CA LYS A 198 5.95 19.01 5.82
C LYS A 198 4.44 19.15 5.62
N VAL A 199 3.70 18.15 6.08
CA VAL A 199 2.24 18.24 6.10
C VAL A 199 1.82 19.06 7.29
N ASP A 200 1.13 20.14 7.02
CA ASP A 200 0.32 20.80 8.01
C ASP A 200 -1.01 20.04 8.10
N ALA A 201 -1.30 19.48 9.28
CA ALA A 201 -2.53 18.74 9.54
C ALA A 201 -3.81 19.59 9.31
N ALA A 202 -3.68 20.91 9.27
CA ALA A 202 -4.78 21.84 9.00
C ALA A 202 -5.13 21.94 7.52
N THR A 203 -4.20 21.58 6.61
CA THR A 203 -4.39 21.78 5.17
C THR A 203 -4.63 20.50 4.38
N MET A 204 -4.67 19.33 5.05
CA MET A 204 -4.84 18.02 4.38
C MET A 204 -3.82 17.74 3.26
N VAL A 205 -2.67 18.38 3.30
CA VAL A 205 -1.58 18.15 2.35
C VAL A 205 -0.83 16.89 2.75
N PHE A 206 -0.87 15.89 1.91
CA PHE A 206 -0.28 14.58 2.15
C PHE A 206 1.24 14.61 1.99
N THR A 207 1.97 14.14 2.98
CA THR A 207 3.39 13.82 2.79
C THR A 207 3.48 12.72 1.75
N ALA A 208 4.14 12.98 0.62
CA ALA A 208 4.53 11.90 -0.27
C ALA A 208 5.56 11.05 0.48
N LEU A 209 5.14 9.90 0.99
CA LEU A 209 6.06 8.93 1.55
C LEU A 209 6.96 8.41 0.43
N PRO A 210 8.25 8.19 0.67
CA PRO A 210 9.13 7.62 -0.34
C PRO A 210 8.55 6.29 -0.83
N ARG A 211 8.25 6.22 -2.12
CA ARG A 211 7.78 5.00 -2.77
C ARG A 211 8.99 4.37 -3.45
N GLY A 212 9.39 3.22 -2.99
CA GLY A 212 10.55 2.51 -3.51
C GLY A 212 11.25 1.74 -2.41
N GLY A 213 12.44 1.22 -2.73
CA GLY A 213 13.18 0.35 -1.81
C GLY A 213 12.50 -1.00 -1.60
N LEU A 214 11.57 -1.39 -2.48
CA LEU A 214 10.80 -2.62 -2.38
C LEU A 214 11.59 -3.79 -2.97
N THR A 215 11.54 -4.95 -2.31
CA THR A 215 12.02 -6.22 -2.86
C THR A 215 10.95 -6.87 -3.75
N ALA A 216 11.33 -7.92 -4.48
CA ALA A 216 10.39 -8.73 -5.25
C ALA A 216 9.25 -9.28 -4.38
N LEU A 217 9.55 -9.72 -3.16
CA LEU A 217 8.57 -10.22 -2.21
C LEU A 217 7.57 -9.14 -1.77
N MET A 218 8.04 -7.92 -1.51
CA MET A 218 7.16 -6.80 -1.15
C MET A 218 6.25 -6.40 -2.31
N LEU A 219 6.76 -6.42 -3.54
CA LEU A 219 5.97 -6.15 -4.74
C LEU A 219 4.88 -7.21 -4.92
N ALA A 220 5.22 -8.50 -4.81
CA ALA A 220 4.27 -9.59 -4.86
C ALA A 220 3.21 -9.48 -3.75
N ALA A 221 3.62 -9.18 -2.51
CA ALA A 221 2.71 -8.99 -1.39
C ALA A 221 1.75 -7.81 -1.61
N ARG A 222 2.23 -6.72 -2.20
CA ARG A 222 1.42 -5.53 -2.54
C ARG A 222 0.35 -5.80 -3.59
N GLN A 223 0.64 -6.71 -4.52
CA GLN A 223 -0.26 -7.09 -5.61
C GLN A 223 -1.18 -8.27 -5.26
N GLY A 224 -0.96 -8.92 -4.11
CA GLY A 224 -1.71 -10.12 -3.76
C GLY A 224 -1.28 -11.36 -4.54
N ALA A 225 -0.08 -11.36 -5.09
CA ALA A 225 0.49 -12.41 -5.94
C ALA A 225 0.95 -13.61 -5.11
N ALA A 226 0.01 -14.47 -4.71
CA ALA A 226 0.27 -15.59 -3.79
C ALA A 226 1.25 -16.63 -4.35
N GLY A 227 1.20 -16.90 -5.66
CA GLY A 227 2.14 -17.80 -6.33
C GLY A 227 3.55 -17.23 -6.33
N GLY A 228 3.70 -15.93 -6.64
CA GLY A 228 4.98 -15.21 -6.60
C GLY A 228 5.58 -15.21 -5.20
N VAL A 229 4.77 -14.90 -4.17
CA VAL A 229 5.19 -14.94 -2.76
C VAL A 229 5.67 -16.33 -2.37
N ARG A 230 4.92 -17.38 -2.73
CA ARG A 230 5.31 -18.77 -2.44
C ARG A 230 6.62 -19.13 -3.10
N ALA A 231 6.78 -18.84 -4.38
CA ALA A 231 7.99 -19.14 -5.13
C ALA A 231 9.22 -18.42 -4.57
N LEU A 232 9.08 -17.14 -4.20
CA LEU A 232 10.15 -16.36 -3.58
C LEU A 232 10.54 -16.91 -2.20
N ALA A 233 9.55 -17.21 -1.34
CA ALA A 233 9.80 -17.77 -0.02
C ALA A 233 10.51 -19.14 -0.11
N GLU A 234 10.08 -20.01 -1.02
CA GLU A 234 10.71 -21.31 -1.26
C GLU A 234 12.11 -21.20 -1.85
N ALA A 235 12.38 -20.13 -2.58
CA ALA A 235 13.70 -19.83 -3.10
C ALA A 235 14.64 -19.12 -2.09
N GLY A 236 14.18 -18.84 -0.87
CA GLY A 236 15.00 -18.25 0.19
C GLY A 236 15.05 -16.71 0.17
N ALA A 237 14.07 -16.04 -0.40
CA ALA A 237 13.96 -14.58 -0.26
C ALA A 237 13.83 -14.18 1.22
N ASP A 238 14.43 -13.04 1.58
CA ASP A 238 14.30 -12.48 2.93
C ASP A 238 12.87 -12.04 3.21
N LEU A 239 12.16 -12.80 4.05
CA LEU A 239 10.76 -12.53 4.41
C LEU A 239 10.61 -11.28 5.27
N ASP A 240 11.67 -10.90 5.97
CA ASP A 240 11.69 -9.82 6.96
C ASP A 240 12.40 -8.56 6.45
N ALA A 241 12.79 -8.54 5.19
CA ALA A 241 13.28 -7.34 4.55
C ALA A 241 12.28 -6.19 4.75
N VAL A 242 12.79 -4.97 5.01
CA VAL A 242 11.95 -3.79 5.26
C VAL A 242 12.16 -2.74 4.17
N ASP A 243 11.12 -2.01 3.83
CA ASP A 243 11.22 -0.82 2.99
C ASP A 243 11.85 0.36 3.78
N PRO A 244 12.05 1.56 3.20
CA PRO A 244 12.63 2.71 3.89
C PRO A 244 11.86 3.17 5.14
N ASP A 245 10.58 2.80 5.25
CA ASP A 245 9.74 3.11 6.41
C ASP A 245 9.68 1.95 7.42
N GLY A 246 10.49 0.91 7.23
CA GLY A 246 10.50 -0.26 8.11
C GLY A 246 9.37 -1.26 7.89
N THR A 247 8.62 -1.15 6.78
CA THR A 247 7.48 -2.02 6.51
C THR A 247 7.91 -3.33 5.85
N THR A 248 7.47 -4.46 6.39
CA THR A 248 7.72 -5.80 5.83
C THR A 248 6.69 -6.19 4.77
N ALA A 249 6.97 -7.24 4.00
CA ALA A 249 6.01 -7.84 3.06
C ALA A 249 4.71 -8.27 3.76
N LEU A 250 4.77 -8.78 4.99
CA LEU A 250 3.60 -9.16 5.78
C LEU A 250 2.71 -7.95 6.09
N ASN A 251 3.28 -6.85 6.56
CA ASN A 251 2.53 -5.61 6.78
C ASN A 251 1.94 -5.07 5.47
N ILE A 252 2.71 -5.10 4.37
CA ILE A 252 2.25 -4.68 3.05
C ILE A 252 1.03 -5.49 2.60
N ALA A 253 1.06 -6.82 2.76
CA ALA A 253 -0.07 -7.68 2.41
C ALA A 253 -1.33 -7.31 3.21
N ILE A 254 -1.20 -7.14 4.53
CA ILE A 254 -2.33 -6.81 5.42
C ILE A 254 -2.97 -5.48 5.04
N ILE A 255 -2.18 -4.40 4.90
CA ILE A 255 -2.71 -3.05 4.62
C ILE A 255 -3.28 -2.90 3.21
N ASN A 256 -2.95 -3.82 2.29
CA ASN A 256 -3.55 -3.88 0.96
C ASN A 256 -4.71 -4.90 0.86
N ALA A 257 -5.17 -5.44 1.99
CA ALA A 257 -6.25 -6.42 2.09
C ALA A 257 -5.99 -7.74 1.35
N HIS A 258 -4.72 -8.16 1.24
CA HIS A 258 -4.32 -9.46 0.69
C HIS A 258 -4.11 -10.47 1.82
N TYR A 259 -5.20 -10.82 2.51
CA TYR A 259 -5.15 -11.60 3.75
C TYR A 259 -4.68 -13.04 3.55
N ASP A 260 -4.98 -13.66 2.40
CA ASP A 260 -4.45 -14.99 2.05
C ASP A 260 -2.93 -14.95 1.85
N VAL A 261 -2.39 -13.88 1.27
CA VAL A 261 -0.95 -13.66 1.16
C VAL A 261 -0.32 -13.41 2.53
N ALA A 262 -0.99 -12.65 3.39
CA ALA A 262 -0.52 -12.45 4.77
C ALA A 262 -0.44 -13.77 5.53
N ALA A 263 -1.47 -14.61 5.44
CA ALA A 263 -1.48 -15.95 6.03
C ALA A 263 -0.35 -16.83 5.47
N LEU A 264 -0.14 -16.80 4.15
CA LEU A 264 0.97 -17.50 3.51
C LEU A 264 2.33 -17.06 4.06
N LEU A 265 2.56 -15.76 4.22
CA LEU A 265 3.81 -15.23 4.79
C LEU A 265 4.01 -15.67 6.23
N VAL A 266 2.95 -15.67 7.06
CA VAL A 266 2.97 -16.21 8.43
C VAL A 266 3.35 -17.70 8.40
N ASP A 267 2.74 -18.49 7.53
CA ASP A 267 3.04 -19.92 7.40
C ASP A 267 4.47 -20.20 6.93
N LYS A 268 5.05 -19.31 6.12
CA LYS A 268 6.44 -19.39 5.68
C LYS A 268 7.44 -18.86 6.72
N GLY A 269 6.99 -18.37 7.87
CA GLY A 269 7.82 -17.98 9.00
C GLY A 269 8.23 -16.51 9.02
N ALA A 270 7.50 -15.62 8.37
CA ALA A 270 7.71 -14.18 8.48
C ALA A 270 7.56 -13.71 9.94
N ARG A 271 8.37 -12.75 10.36
CA ARG A 271 8.40 -12.24 11.72
C ARG A 271 7.11 -11.48 12.07
N LEU A 272 6.41 -11.94 13.11
CA LEU A 272 5.08 -11.49 13.47
C LEU A 272 5.04 -10.12 14.15
N ASP A 273 6.15 -9.69 14.77
CA ASP A 273 6.23 -8.47 15.59
C ASP A 273 7.13 -7.39 14.96
N ALA A 274 7.42 -7.52 13.66
CA ALA A 274 8.16 -6.50 12.93
C ALA A 274 7.29 -5.25 12.77
N GLY A 275 7.52 -4.26 13.61
CA GLY A 275 6.86 -2.96 13.51
C GLY A 275 7.57 -2.05 12.50
N ASP A 276 6.80 -1.26 11.76
CA ASP A 276 7.35 -0.20 10.91
C ASP A 276 7.92 0.98 11.73
N ALA A 277 8.33 2.05 11.09
CA ALA A 277 8.89 3.24 11.75
C ALA A 277 7.93 3.85 12.79
N ALA A 278 6.60 3.70 12.61
CA ALA A 278 5.61 4.12 13.60
C ALA A 278 5.38 3.07 14.70
N GLY A 279 5.98 1.89 14.61
CA GLY A 279 5.76 0.76 15.51
C GLY A 279 4.54 -0.08 15.15
N MET A 280 3.95 0.11 13.96
CA MET A 280 2.79 -0.66 13.53
C MET A 280 3.21 -2.10 13.18
N THR A 281 2.86 -3.04 14.07
CA THR A 281 3.06 -4.48 13.85
C THR A 281 1.99 -5.08 12.94
N PRO A 282 2.21 -6.28 12.37
CA PRO A 282 1.19 -7.01 11.62
C PRO A 282 -0.14 -7.15 12.36
N LEU A 283 -0.09 -7.46 13.66
CA LEU A 283 -1.31 -7.57 14.48
C LEU A 283 -2.05 -6.24 14.59
N TYR A 284 -1.33 -5.14 14.87
CA TYR A 284 -1.96 -3.82 14.93
C TYR A 284 -2.57 -3.44 13.59
N ALA A 285 -1.85 -3.68 12.49
CA ALA A 285 -2.34 -3.42 11.14
C ALA A 285 -3.62 -4.21 10.81
N ALA A 286 -3.68 -5.50 11.18
CA ALA A 286 -4.86 -6.32 10.95
C ALA A 286 -6.07 -5.85 11.78
N VAL A 287 -5.86 -5.45 13.04
CA VAL A 287 -6.91 -4.86 13.89
C VAL A 287 -7.40 -3.52 13.33
N ASP A 288 -6.49 -2.69 12.80
CA ASP A 288 -6.87 -1.43 12.16
C ASP A 288 -7.69 -1.67 10.89
N MET A 289 -7.28 -2.63 10.06
CA MET A 289 -8.01 -3.02 8.85
C MET A 289 -9.41 -3.57 9.12
N GLN A 290 -9.64 -4.22 10.27
CA GLN A 290 -10.96 -4.70 10.69
C GLN A 290 -11.97 -3.56 10.88
N HIS A 291 -11.50 -2.37 11.25
CA HIS A 291 -12.32 -1.21 11.61
C HIS A 291 -12.04 0.02 10.75
N GLN A 292 -11.60 -0.21 9.53
CA GLN A 292 -11.28 0.88 8.63
C GLN A 292 -12.56 1.59 8.14
N GLU A 293 -12.60 2.92 8.30
CA GLU A 293 -13.68 3.74 7.77
C GLU A 293 -13.33 4.24 6.36
N PRO A 294 -14.28 4.25 5.42
CA PRO A 294 -14.06 4.87 4.12
C PRO A 294 -13.71 6.35 4.27
N MET A 295 -12.60 6.77 3.72
CA MET A 295 -12.27 8.19 3.62
C MET A 295 -12.83 8.79 2.33
N VAL A 296 -13.22 10.06 2.39
CA VAL A 296 -13.62 10.81 1.19
C VAL A 296 -12.53 10.71 0.12
N ASN A 297 -12.90 10.27 -1.06
CA ASN A 297 -12.02 10.06 -2.22
C ASN A 297 -10.97 8.93 -2.11
N ARG A 298 -11.07 8.05 -1.11
CA ARG A 298 -10.22 6.85 -1.01
C ARG A 298 -11.08 5.63 -0.71
N PRO A 299 -11.37 4.80 -1.70
CA PRO A 299 -12.06 3.54 -1.45
C PRO A 299 -11.19 2.62 -0.58
N LEU A 300 -11.84 1.83 0.26
CA LEU A 300 -11.15 0.78 0.99
C LEU A 300 -10.53 -0.22 0.01
N PRO A 301 -9.35 -0.78 0.32
CA PRO A 301 -8.79 -1.86 -0.48
C PRO A 301 -9.75 -3.05 -0.47
N LYS A 302 -9.94 -3.67 -1.63
CA LYS A 302 -10.77 -4.87 -1.74
C LYS A 302 -9.94 -6.09 -1.35
N ALA A 303 -10.49 -6.93 -0.49
CA ALA A 303 -9.88 -8.22 -0.20
C ALA A 303 -9.75 -9.04 -1.48
N SER A 304 -8.59 -9.64 -1.69
CA SER A 304 -8.26 -10.46 -2.86
C SER A 304 -8.25 -11.94 -2.50
N GLY A 305 -9.12 -12.48 -1.79
CA GLY A 305 -9.08 -13.88 -1.38
C GLY A 305 -10.28 -14.25 -0.54
N GLN A 306 -10.13 -15.32 0.24
CA GLN A 306 -11.19 -15.87 1.07
C GLN A 306 -11.13 -15.34 2.51
N LEU A 307 -9.93 -15.00 2.99
CA LEU A 307 -9.72 -14.57 4.36
C LEU A 307 -10.15 -13.11 4.56
N VAL A 308 -10.59 -12.83 5.78
CA VAL A 308 -10.92 -11.48 6.26
C VAL A 308 -9.94 -11.05 7.38
N PRO A 309 -9.90 -9.76 7.76
CA PRO A 309 -8.95 -9.29 8.80
C PRO A 309 -9.00 -10.12 10.08
N LEU A 310 -10.18 -10.53 10.52
CA LEU A 310 -10.34 -11.32 11.75
C LEU A 310 -9.63 -12.68 11.68
N ASP A 311 -9.59 -13.31 10.51
CA ASP A 311 -8.88 -14.60 10.33
C ASP A 311 -7.37 -14.41 10.47
N VAL A 312 -6.83 -13.33 9.91
CA VAL A 312 -5.40 -12.98 10.07
C VAL A 312 -5.08 -12.62 11.51
N ILE A 313 -5.95 -11.88 12.21
CA ILE A 313 -5.78 -11.57 13.64
C ILE A 313 -5.70 -12.87 14.47
N LYS A 314 -6.63 -13.80 14.25
CA LYS A 314 -6.62 -15.10 14.94
C LYS A 314 -5.33 -15.86 14.65
N LEU A 315 -4.95 -15.97 13.39
CA LEU A 315 -3.73 -16.64 12.97
C LEU A 315 -2.48 -16.04 13.63
N LEU A 316 -2.32 -14.71 13.59
CA LEU A 316 -1.20 -14.02 14.21
C LEU A 316 -1.13 -14.31 15.72
N LEU A 317 -2.25 -14.21 16.42
CA LEU A 317 -2.33 -14.48 17.87
C LEU A 317 -2.08 -15.96 18.20
N GLU A 318 -2.54 -16.90 17.37
CA GLU A 318 -2.27 -18.32 17.51
C GLU A 318 -0.79 -18.67 17.31
N ARG A 319 -0.13 -17.95 16.42
CA ARG A 319 1.31 -18.09 16.14
C ARG A 319 2.20 -17.30 17.12
N GLY A 320 1.62 -16.61 18.11
CA GLY A 320 2.33 -15.95 19.20
C GLY A 320 2.72 -14.49 18.93
N ALA A 321 2.05 -13.80 18.02
CA ALA A 321 2.21 -12.35 17.87
C ALA A 321 1.91 -11.63 19.19
N ASN A 322 2.72 -10.63 19.54
CA ASN A 322 2.60 -9.88 20.78
C ASN A 322 1.37 -8.96 20.77
N PRO A 323 0.32 -9.24 21.59
CA PRO A 323 -0.88 -8.41 21.64
C PRO A 323 -0.66 -7.05 22.32
N ASN A 324 0.50 -6.86 22.92
CA ASN A 324 0.88 -5.67 23.69
C ASN A 324 1.85 -4.75 22.95
N ALA A 325 2.18 -5.09 21.70
CA ALA A 325 3.02 -4.24 20.88
C ALA A 325 2.34 -2.88 20.66
N ALA A 326 3.06 -1.80 21.03
CA ALA A 326 2.52 -0.46 21.05
C ALA A 326 3.13 0.41 19.96
N LEU A 327 2.34 1.34 19.42
CA LEU A 327 2.83 2.36 18.49
C LEU A 327 3.86 3.26 19.17
N LYS A 328 4.93 3.61 18.44
CA LYS A 328 5.99 4.53 18.86
C LYS A 328 5.64 5.99 18.53
N THR A 329 4.86 6.18 17.50
CA THR A 329 4.39 7.49 17.05
C THR A 329 2.95 7.35 16.53
N PRO A 330 2.17 8.44 16.41
CA PRO A 330 0.92 8.40 15.68
C PRO A 330 1.16 7.82 14.29
N LEU A 331 0.27 6.93 13.83
CA LEU A 331 0.35 6.38 12.48
C LEU A 331 0.39 7.53 11.48
N LEU A 332 1.49 7.63 10.76
CA LEU A 332 1.57 8.48 9.59
C LEU A 332 0.65 7.88 8.52
N MET A 333 -0.08 8.76 7.84
CA MET A 333 -1.05 8.41 6.81
C MET A 333 -0.43 7.56 5.70
N ARG A 334 -0.24 6.26 5.97
CA ARG A 334 0.04 5.30 4.93
C ARG A 334 -1.29 4.84 4.35
N GLN A 335 -1.58 5.24 3.15
CA GLN A 335 -2.54 4.67 2.22
C GLN A 335 -4.03 4.96 2.50
N HIS A 336 -4.61 4.66 3.64
CA HIS A 336 -6.07 4.71 3.81
C HIS A 336 -6.51 5.37 5.11
N ASN A 337 -5.61 5.55 6.06
CA ASN A 337 -5.93 6.06 7.37
C ASN A 337 -5.24 7.40 7.62
N GLY A 338 -6.01 8.43 7.97
CA GLY A 338 -5.51 9.77 8.31
C GLY A 338 -4.75 9.84 9.63
N GLY A 339 -4.36 8.69 10.18
CA GLY A 339 -3.97 8.59 11.57
C GLY A 339 -5.17 8.80 12.48
N ASP A 340 -5.14 8.19 13.65
CA ASP A 340 -6.17 8.41 14.65
C ASP A 340 -5.64 9.43 15.66
N PRO A 341 -6.16 10.67 15.69
CA PRO A 341 -5.67 11.69 16.60
C PRO A 341 -5.88 11.34 18.09
N GLN A 342 -6.68 10.31 18.36
CA GLN A 342 -6.96 9.82 19.73
C GLN A 342 -6.08 8.62 20.10
N LEU A 343 -5.54 7.91 19.11
CA LEU A 343 -4.64 6.78 19.27
C LEU A 343 -3.25 7.19 18.77
N GLY A 344 -2.42 7.66 19.69
CA GLY A 344 -1.06 8.09 19.42
C GLY A 344 -0.02 7.11 19.94
N GLU A 345 1.10 7.66 20.39
CA GLU A 345 2.19 6.93 21.03
C GLU A 345 1.67 6.11 22.21
N GLY A 346 2.04 4.84 22.25
CA GLY A 346 1.56 3.88 23.26
C GLY A 346 0.30 3.10 22.85
N ALA A 347 -0.32 3.38 21.70
CA ALA A 347 -1.53 2.69 21.28
C ALA A 347 -1.27 1.21 21.00
N THR A 348 -2.08 0.34 21.61
CA THR A 348 -2.05 -1.12 21.44
C THR A 348 -3.21 -1.61 20.57
N PRO A 349 -3.15 -2.86 20.05
CA PRO A 349 -4.28 -3.48 19.36
C PRO A 349 -5.58 -3.45 20.20
N LEU A 350 -5.47 -3.69 21.52
CA LEU A 350 -6.63 -3.63 22.43
C LEU A 350 -7.27 -2.22 22.48
N MET A 351 -6.46 -1.17 22.53
CA MET A 351 -6.97 0.21 22.50
C MET A 351 -7.67 0.53 21.18
N ARG A 352 -7.15 0.03 20.06
CA ARG A 352 -7.78 0.20 18.74
C ARG A 352 -9.14 -0.50 18.67
N ALA A 353 -9.25 -1.73 19.18
CA ALA A 353 -10.51 -2.48 19.27
C ALA A 353 -11.50 -1.80 20.24
N SER A 354 -11.01 -1.25 21.37
CA SER A 354 -11.82 -0.58 22.39
C SER A 354 -12.48 0.71 21.86
N LYS A 355 -11.85 1.40 20.90
CA LYS A 355 -12.39 2.62 20.32
C LYS A 355 -13.76 2.42 19.63
N VAL A 356 -14.00 1.24 19.10
CA VAL A 356 -15.27 0.86 18.44
C VAL A 356 -16.09 -0.12 19.28
N SER A 357 -15.61 -0.48 20.47
CA SER A 357 -16.22 -1.45 21.38
C SER A 357 -16.49 -2.81 20.73
N ASP A 358 -15.55 -3.31 19.90
CA ASP A 358 -15.64 -4.65 19.32
C ASP A 358 -15.38 -5.70 20.38
N THR A 359 -16.46 -6.21 20.98
CA THR A 359 -16.40 -7.17 22.09
C THR A 359 -15.76 -8.50 21.69
N THR A 360 -15.96 -8.94 20.45
CA THR A 360 -15.36 -10.17 19.93
C THR A 360 -13.83 -10.05 19.88
N LEU A 361 -13.35 -8.95 19.31
CA LEU A 361 -11.92 -8.72 19.16
C LEU A 361 -11.26 -8.39 20.51
N ILE A 362 -11.93 -7.60 21.37
CA ILE A 362 -11.47 -7.31 22.72
C ILE A 362 -11.30 -8.62 23.51
N GLY A 363 -12.32 -9.51 23.50
CA GLY A 363 -12.25 -10.80 24.17
C GLY A 363 -11.08 -11.64 23.66
N LEU A 364 -10.94 -11.75 22.35
CA LEU A 364 -9.84 -12.51 21.71
C LEU A 364 -8.45 -11.97 22.11
N LEU A 365 -8.25 -10.66 22.09
CA LEU A 365 -6.98 -10.04 22.47
C LEU A 365 -6.67 -10.27 23.95
N LEU A 366 -7.65 -10.08 24.84
CA LEU A 366 -7.52 -10.30 26.29
C LEU A 366 -7.22 -11.77 26.60
N ASP A 367 -7.85 -12.72 25.93
CA ASP A 367 -7.60 -14.15 26.11
C ASP A 367 -6.20 -14.57 25.65
N LYS A 368 -5.63 -13.81 24.72
CA LYS A 368 -4.26 -13.99 24.23
C LYS A 368 -3.23 -13.12 24.94
N GLY A 369 -3.58 -12.55 26.09
CA GLY A 369 -2.65 -11.87 27.01
C GLY A 369 -2.48 -10.37 26.74
N ALA A 370 -3.42 -9.73 26.08
CA ALA A 370 -3.43 -8.27 26.02
C ALA A 370 -3.62 -7.69 27.43
N ASP A 371 -2.74 -6.77 27.84
CA ASP A 371 -2.82 -6.08 29.11
C ASP A 371 -3.75 -4.85 29.00
N PRO A 372 -4.90 -4.86 29.71
CA PRO A 372 -5.85 -3.74 29.65
C PRO A 372 -5.35 -2.48 30.37
N ASN A 373 -4.25 -2.56 31.12
CA ASN A 373 -3.69 -1.46 31.92
C ASN A 373 -2.57 -0.70 31.20
N LEU A 374 -2.17 -1.12 30.00
CA LEU A 374 -1.25 -0.35 29.18
C LEU A 374 -1.86 1.03 28.88
N ARG A 375 -0.98 2.02 28.71
CA ARG A 375 -1.39 3.42 28.63
C ARG A 375 -0.82 4.11 27.38
N LEU A 376 -1.62 4.95 26.79
CA LEU A 376 -1.13 5.95 25.83
C LEU A 376 -0.14 6.89 26.53
N ARG A 377 0.62 7.64 25.75
CA ARG A 377 1.53 8.68 26.28
C ARG A 377 0.83 9.66 27.25
N ASN A 378 -0.44 9.98 27.02
CA ASN A 378 -1.25 10.83 27.88
C ASN A 378 -1.95 10.06 29.03
N GLN A 379 -1.46 8.86 29.35
CA GLN A 379 -1.95 7.97 30.42
C GLN A 379 -3.38 7.43 30.21
N THR A 380 -3.97 7.59 29.03
CA THR A 380 -5.29 7.03 28.72
C THR A 380 -5.22 5.51 28.55
N THR A 381 -6.12 4.75 29.18
CA THR A 381 -6.23 3.29 29.09
C THR A 381 -7.25 2.85 28.05
N ALA A 382 -7.23 1.55 27.69
CA ALA A 382 -8.23 0.94 26.80
C ALA A 382 -9.67 1.13 27.33
N LEU A 383 -9.87 1.00 28.65
CA LEU A 383 -11.16 1.22 29.31
C LEU A 383 -11.64 2.65 29.14
N MET A 384 -10.77 3.65 29.33
CA MET A 384 -11.12 5.06 29.12
C MET A 384 -11.47 5.35 27.66
N ILE A 385 -10.77 4.73 26.71
CA ILE A 385 -11.07 4.84 25.28
C ILE A 385 -12.48 4.30 24.99
N ALA A 386 -12.82 3.12 25.52
CA ALA A 386 -14.16 2.56 25.37
C ALA A 386 -15.23 3.48 25.98
N ALA A 387 -14.97 4.06 27.17
CA ALA A 387 -15.89 4.99 27.82
C ALA A 387 -16.01 6.35 27.09
N SER A 388 -15.09 6.68 26.19
CA SER A 388 -15.11 7.94 25.45
C SER A 388 -16.12 7.90 24.30
N ARG A 389 -16.60 9.07 23.85
CA ARG A 389 -17.52 9.21 22.72
C ARG A 389 -16.80 9.27 21.37
N ALA A 390 -15.62 8.74 21.31
CA ALA A 390 -14.63 9.06 20.27
C ALA A 390 -14.94 8.50 18.87
N ALA A 391 -15.69 7.42 18.73
CA ALA A 391 -16.01 6.85 17.43
C ALA A 391 -17.36 7.37 16.91
N ARG A 392 -17.40 7.85 15.68
CA ARG A 392 -18.66 8.23 14.99
C ARG A 392 -19.62 7.05 14.90
N ASN A 393 -19.10 5.83 14.88
CA ASN A 393 -19.81 4.56 14.75
C ASN A 393 -19.71 3.71 16.03
N ALA A 394 -19.51 4.30 17.22
CA ALA A 394 -19.63 3.57 18.47
C ALA A 394 -21.05 2.96 18.51
N GLY A 395 -21.11 1.64 18.57
CA GLY A 395 -22.34 0.88 18.64
C GLY A 395 -23.24 1.27 19.82
N PRO A 396 -24.34 0.55 20.06
CA PRO A 396 -25.19 0.77 21.20
C PRO A 396 -24.40 0.85 22.51
N GLU A 397 -24.87 1.63 23.49
CA GLU A 397 -24.23 1.80 24.79
C GLU A 397 -23.92 0.44 25.46
N GLN A 398 -24.76 -0.56 25.19
CA GLN A 398 -24.54 -1.95 25.68
C GLN A 398 -23.20 -2.53 25.20
N HIS A 399 -22.80 -2.33 23.93
CA HIS A 399 -21.51 -2.82 23.46
C HIS A 399 -20.32 -2.21 24.21
N THR A 400 -20.46 -0.94 24.63
CA THR A 400 -19.45 -0.29 25.47
C THR A 400 -19.39 -0.91 26.87
N ILE A 401 -20.55 -1.20 27.46
CA ILE A 401 -20.65 -1.87 28.75
C ILE A 401 -20.05 -3.27 28.69
N ASP A 402 -20.36 -4.04 27.65
CA ASP A 402 -19.83 -5.39 27.46
C ASP A 402 -18.30 -5.36 27.27
N ALA A 403 -17.81 -4.41 26.46
CA ALA A 403 -16.37 -4.22 26.24
C ALA A 403 -15.62 -3.89 27.56
N ILE A 404 -16.17 -2.98 28.37
CA ILE A 404 -15.61 -2.62 29.66
C ILE A 404 -15.69 -3.81 30.62
N SER A 405 -16.80 -4.57 30.63
CA SER A 405 -16.96 -5.77 31.45
C SER A 405 -15.87 -6.81 31.16
N LEU A 406 -15.56 -7.05 29.89
CA LEU A 406 -14.47 -7.95 29.48
C LEU A 406 -13.11 -7.48 30.01
N MET A 407 -12.82 -6.18 29.91
CA MET A 407 -11.56 -5.62 30.40
C MET A 407 -11.47 -5.69 31.92
N LEU A 408 -12.55 -5.39 32.65
CA LEU A 408 -12.61 -5.50 34.11
C LEU A 408 -12.42 -6.95 34.59
N ALA A 409 -13.00 -7.93 33.89
CA ALA A 409 -12.79 -9.34 34.17
C ALA A 409 -11.34 -9.80 34.02
N LYS A 410 -10.54 -9.06 33.25
CA LYS A 410 -9.10 -9.28 33.06
C LYS A 410 -8.22 -8.31 33.84
N GLY A 411 -8.78 -7.62 34.84
CA GLY A 411 -8.03 -6.83 35.82
C GLY A 411 -7.74 -5.38 35.38
N ALA A 412 -8.55 -4.83 34.47
CA ALA A 412 -8.45 -3.41 34.15
C ALA A 412 -8.71 -2.54 35.40
N ASP A 413 -7.87 -1.54 35.62
CA ASP A 413 -8.07 -0.56 36.70
C ASP A 413 -9.14 0.47 36.31
N ILE A 414 -10.33 0.32 36.90
CA ILE A 414 -11.47 1.23 36.65
C ILE A 414 -11.20 2.65 37.16
N ASN A 415 -10.26 2.81 38.09
CA ASN A 415 -9.92 4.09 38.73
C ASN A 415 -8.61 4.70 38.20
N ALA A 416 -8.04 4.12 37.14
CA ALA A 416 -6.92 4.72 36.43
C ALA A 416 -7.27 6.16 36.01
N VAL A 417 -6.25 7.04 35.97
CA VAL A 417 -6.42 8.44 35.54
C VAL A 417 -5.47 8.76 34.39
N ASN A 418 -5.93 9.62 33.49
CA ASN A 418 -5.11 10.18 32.42
C ASN A 418 -4.31 11.40 32.90
N ASP A 419 -3.53 12.01 31.98
CA ASP A 419 -2.74 13.22 32.28
C ASP A 419 -3.58 14.43 32.75
N ASN A 420 -4.88 14.43 32.49
CA ASN A 420 -5.79 15.46 33.01
C ASN A 420 -6.33 15.11 34.41
N GLY A 421 -5.98 13.97 34.96
CA GLY A 421 -6.56 13.44 36.19
C GLY A 421 -7.97 12.85 35.98
N GLU A 422 -8.42 12.71 34.74
CA GLU A 422 -9.74 12.19 34.43
C GLU A 422 -9.73 10.66 34.47
N GLY A 423 -10.63 10.07 35.23
CA GLY A 423 -10.93 8.63 35.19
C GLY A 423 -12.05 8.32 34.22
N ALA A 424 -12.33 7.02 34.03
CA ALA A 424 -13.39 6.53 33.13
C ALA A 424 -14.76 7.15 33.45
N LEU A 425 -15.08 7.38 34.73
CA LEU A 425 -16.34 7.98 35.14
C LEU A 425 -16.47 9.45 34.69
N HIS A 426 -15.39 10.26 34.77
CA HIS A 426 -15.39 11.62 34.23
C HIS A 426 -15.72 11.64 32.72
N ILE A 427 -15.11 10.71 31.99
CA ILE A 427 -15.30 10.57 30.54
C ILE A 427 -16.73 10.11 30.20
N ALA A 428 -17.25 9.16 30.97
CA ALA A 428 -18.57 8.55 30.77
C ALA A 428 -19.73 9.53 30.99
N VAL A 429 -19.56 10.59 31.80
CA VAL A 429 -20.56 11.66 31.98
C VAL A 429 -21.09 12.20 30.66
N GLY A 430 -20.26 12.24 29.64
CA GLY A 430 -20.63 12.64 28.27
C GLY A 430 -21.38 11.60 27.45
N ARG A 431 -21.50 10.36 27.95
CA ARG A 431 -21.97 9.22 27.19
C ARG A 431 -23.41 8.82 27.45
N GLY A 432 -23.81 8.75 28.71
CA GLY A 432 -25.16 8.39 29.11
C GLY A 432 -25.22 7.84 30.53
N ASP A 433 -26.43 7.82 31.07
CA ASP A 433 -26.69 7.48 32.47
C ASP A 433 -26.48 5.98 32.76
N THR A 434 -26.75 5.12 31.77
CA THR A 434 -26.59 3.66 31.91
C THR A 434 -25.11 3.28 32.12
N LEU A 435 -24.21 3.88 31.33
CA LEU A 435 -22.76 3.65 31.47
C LEU A 435 -22.23 4.22 32.78
N VAL A 436 -22.71 5.41 33.21
CA VAL A 436 -22.35 6.02 34.49
C VAL A 436 -22.75 5.10 35.64
N ARG A 437 -24.01 4.62 35.67
CA ARG A 437 -24.51 3.68 36.70
C ARG A 437 -23.66 2.40 36.72
N PHE A 438 -23.43 1.82 35.54
CA PHE A 438 -22.61 0.60 35.45
C PHE A 438 -21.19 0.79 35.98
N LEU A 439 -20.51 1.89 35.65
CA LEU A 439 -19.14 2.13 36.16
C LEU A 439 -19.13 2.28 37.67
N VAL A 440 -20.11 2.98 38.26
CA VAL A 440 -20.22 3.12 39.73
C VAL A 440 -20.50 1.77 40.39
N GLU A 441 -21.38 0.94 39.86
CA GLU A 441 -21.66 -0.42 40.34
C GLU A 441 -20.42 -1.31 40.28
N LYS A 442 -19.50 -1.05 39.34
CA LYS A 442 -18.21 -1.75 39.21
C LYS A 442 -17.08 -1.13 40.04
N GLY A 443 -17.36 -0.12 40.88
CA GLY A 443 -16.41 0.46 41.83
C GLY A 443 -15.66 1.70 41.32
N ALA A 444 -16.17 2.38 40.31
CA ALA A 444 -15.61 3.68 39.92
C ALA A 444 -15.85 4.72 41.04
N LYS A 445 -14.79 5.42 41.45
CA LYS A 445 -14.82 6.41 42.49
C LYS A 445 -15.58 7.67 42.07
N LEU A 446 -16.62 8.03 42.86
CA LEU A 446 -17.45 9.19 42.65
C LEU A 446 -16.77 10.52 43.04
N ASP A 447 -15.78 10.46 43.92
CA ASP A 447 -15.07 11.61 44.49
C ASP A 447 -13.69 11.87 43.86
N LEU A 448 -13.35 11.09 42.86
CA LEU A 448 -12.10 11.29 42.09
C LEU A 448 -12.09 12.68 41.48
N LYS A 449 -10.98 13.42 41.66
CA LYS A 449 -10.84 14.80 41.12
C LYS A 449 -9.87 14.83 39.95
N ASP A 450 -10.28 15.51 38.89
CA ASP A 450 -9.40 15.84 37.82
C ASP A 450 -8.38 16.94 38.20
N LYS A 451 -7.45 17.31 37.28
CA LYS A 451 -6.44 18.35 37.57
C LYS A 451 -7.06 19.75 37.79
N ALA A 452 -8.29 19.96 37.40
CA ALA A 452 -9.04 21.20 37.65
C ALA A 452 -9.81 21.14 39.01
N GLY A 453 -9.65 20.06 39.77
CA GLY A 453 -10.33 19.81 41.02
C GLY A 453 -11.78 19.35 40.90
N ARG A 454 -12.25 19.02 39.70
CA ARG A 454 -13.63 18.63 39.41
C ARG A 454 -13.85 17.14 39.64
N THR A 455 -14.94 16.82 40.29
CA THR A 455 -15.48 15.46 40.37
C THR A 455 -16.31 15.14 39.11
N PRO A 456 -16.68 13.87 38.85
CA PRO A 456 -17.63 13.52 37.79
C PRO A 456 -18.96 14.31 37.91
N LEU A 457 -19.44 14.58 39.13
CA LEU A 457 -20.62 15.41 39.34
C LEU A 457 -20.42 16.87 38.88
N ASP A 458 -19.25 17.46 39.19
CA ASP A 458 -18.92 18.82 38.77
C ASP A 458 -18.88 18.91 37.21
N VAL A 459 -18.34 17.88 36.57
CA VAL A 459 -18.37 17.78 35.09
C VAL A 459 -19.80 17.70 34.56
N ALA A 460 -20.68 16.93 35.21
CA ALA A 460 -22.10 16.82 34.83
C ALA A 460 -22.84 18.14 35.01
N MET A 461 -22.51 18.92 36.05
CA MET A 461 -23.06 20.24 36.30
C MET A 461 -22.48 21.36 35.43
N GLY A 462 -21.52 21.01 34.52
CA GLY A 462 -20.90 21.98 33.61
C GLY A 462 -19.92 22.93 34.31
N VAL A 463 -19.40 22.58 35.49
CA VAL A 463 -18.39 23.38 36.20
C VAL A 463 -17.18 23.61 35.31
N PRO A 464 -16.76 24.87 35.08
CA PRO A 464 -15.62 25.15 34.21
C PRO A 464 -14.35 24.47 34.68
N GLY A 465 -13.61 23.86 33.73
CA GLY A 465 -12.27 23.37 34.04
C GLY A 465 -11.32 24.54 34.14
N GLY A 466 -10.47 24.58 35.17
CA GLY A 466 -9.42 25.60 35.28
C GLY A 466 -8.47 25.49 34.07
N GLY A 467 -8.43 26.54 33.27
CA GLY A 467 -7.40 26.91 32.29
C GLY A 467 -6.62 25.81 31.54
N GLY A 468 -7.30 24.86 30.92
CA GLY A 468 -6.69 24.01 29.89
C GLY A 468 -6.59 24.78 28.58
N ARG A 469 -5.40 24.96 28.03
CA ARG A 469 -5.16 25.61 26.73
C ARG A 469 -5.95 24.88 25.64
N GLY A 470 -7.14 25.43 25.29
CA GLY A 470 -7.88 25.02 24.10
C GLY A 470 -6.98 25.19 22.87
N ARG A 471 -6.97 24.19 22.03
CA ARG A 471 -6.27 24.17 20.75
C ARG A 471 -6.71 25.38 19.91
N GLY A 472 -5.85 26.41 19.82
CA GLY A 472 -5.97 27.43 18.77
C GLY A 472 -6.70 28.71 19.11
N GLY A 473 -6.56 29.31 20.30
CA GLY A 473 -7.07 30.66 20.56
C GLY A 473 -6.05 31.53 21.33
N ARG A 474 -5.57 32.61 20.73
CA ARG A 474 -4.92 33.73 21.43
C ARG A 474 -5.98 34.43 22.29
N GLY A 475 -6.01 34.13 23.57
CA GLY A 475 -6.88 34.82 24.52
C GLY A 475 -7.09 33.99 25.79
N GLY A 476 -6.33 34.26 26.85
CA GLY A 476 -6.48 33.63 28.17
C GLY A 476 -7.68 34.18 28.93
N GLY A 477 -8.90 33.86 28.49
CA GLY A 477 -10.12 34.09 29.28
C GLY A 477 -10.45 32.83 30.10
N PRO A 478 -11.29 32.97 31.17
CA PRO A 478 -11.78 31.83 31.92
C PRO A 478 -12.52 30.87 30.98
N ALA A 479 -12.31 29.55 31.17
CA ALA A 479 -12.97 28.54 30.38
C ALA A 479 -14.51 28.69 30.48
N ALA A 480 -15.18 28.65 29.32
CA ALA A 480 -16.64 28.70 29.32
C ALA A 480 -17.21 27.47 30.05
N PRO A 481 -18.39 27.62 30.71
CA PRO A 481 -19.10 26.50 31.32
C PRO A 481 -19.33 25.39 30.27
N GLY A 482 -19.15 24.16 30.68
CA GLY A 482 -19.49 22.99 29.87
C GLY A 482 -21.02 22.82 29.75
N PRO A 483 -21.49 21.93 28.87
CA PRO A 483 -22.94 21.64 28.80
C PRO A 483 -23.39 20.96 30.10
N VAL A 484 -24.44 21.51 30.73
CA VAL A 484 -25.07 20.88 31.90
C VAL A 484 -25.84 19.64 31.45
N ARG A 485 -25.67 18.54 32.21
CA ARG A 485 -26.33 17.23 31.98
C ARG A 485 -27.18 16.90 33.20
N GLU A 486 -28.37 17.45 33.25
CA GLU A 486 -29.23 17.41 34.43
C GLU A 486 -29.54 15.96 34.89
N SER A 487 -29.86 15.05 33.95
CA SER A 487 -30.15 13.65 34.29
C SER A 487 -28.94 12.94 34.92
N THR A 488 -27.77 13.10 34.32
CA THR A 488 -26.54 12.51 34.84
C THR A 488 -26.11 13.11 36.17
N ALA A 489 -26.29 14.41 36.36
CA ALA A 489 -26.03 15.07 37.63
C ALA A 489 -26.97 14.58 38.75
N ALA A 490 -28.26 14.40 38.44
CA ALA A 490 -29.24 13.85 39.37
C ALA A 490 -28.88 12.38 39.75
N LEU A 491 -28.53 11.56 38.73
CA LEU A 491 -28.09 10.19 38.94
C LEU A 491 -26.84 10.11 39.84
N LEU A 492 -25.84 10.95 39.57
CA LEU A 492 -24.59 10.93 40.39
C LEU A 492 -24.87 11.36 41.83
N LYS A 493 -25.76 12.32 42.09
CA LYS A 493 -26.20 12.69 43.47
C LYS A 493 -26.89 11.53 44.17
N GLU A 494 -27.79 10.82 43.47
CA GLU A 494 -28.47 9.61 43.97
C GLU A 494 -27.45 8.54 44.39
N LEU A 495 -26.51 8.24 43.47
CA LEU A 495 -25.48 7.23 43.73
C LEU A 495 -24.53 7.61 44.86
N MET A 496 -24.17 8.89 44.99
CA MET A 496 -23.35 9.38 46.13
C MET A 496 -24.10 9.22 47.42
N ALA A 497 -25.41 9.56 47.47
CA ALA A 497 -26.24 9.39 48.68
C ALA A 497 -26.40 7.90 49.07
N ALA A 498 -26.46 7.01 48.09
CA ALA A 498 -26.53 5.57 48.33
C ALA A 498 -25.21 4.98 48.87
N HIS A 499 -24.05 5.49 48.45
CA HIS A 499 -22.73 5.07 48.92
C HIS A 499 -22.31 5.68 50.26
N ALA A 500 -23.02 6.70 50.75
CA ALA A 500 -22.78 7.33 52.05
C ALA A 500 -23.54 6.65 53.18
N ARG A 501 -24.43 5.71 52.86
CA ARG A 501 -25.19 4.88 53.83
C ARG A 501 -24.50 3.52 54.00
#